data_e5499c7128aa902b9e27c127447a82e4
#
_entry.id   e5499c7128aa902b9e27c127447a82e4
#
_cell.length_a   1.000
_cell.length_b   1.000
_cell.length_c   1.000
_cell.angle_alpha   90.00
_cell.angle_beta   90.00
_cell.angle_gamma   90.00
#
_symmetry.space_group_name_H-M   'P 1'
#
loop_
_entity.id
_entity.type
_entity.pdbx_description
1 polymer ?
#
loop_
_entity_poly.entity_id
_entity_poly.type
_entity_poly.pdbx_seq_one_letter_code
_entity_poly.pdbx_strand_id
1 'polypeptide(L)'
;MARVNVSVSSQVEPEAAWKLASDLDRFDEWMTIFAGWRGPVPDTIEEGTCVSSCVKVKGFRNVIHWKVTRYDEPKAIELQGRGRGGIRLTVAMTVTDDHPGSTFRLTADLGGGLLSGPVGGLVARVLRSDVQKSVDNLASLR
;
A
#
# COMPACT_ATOMS: atom_id res chain seq x y z
N MET A 1 16.75 -6.05 -6.14
CA MET A 1 15.40 -5.53 -5.94
C MET A 1 14.43 -6.67 -5.66
N ALA A 2 13.51 -6.43 -4.77
CA ALA A 2 12.51 -7.43 -4.41
C ALA A 2 11.12 -6.90 -4.77
N ARG A 3 10.24 -7.78 -5.20
CA ARG A 3 8.88 -7.42 -5.60
C ARG A 3 7.87 -8.29 -4.87
N VAL A 4 6.82 -7.66 -4.38
CA VAL A 4 5.65 -8.31 -3.81
C VAL A 4 4.47 -8.03 -4.73
N ASN A 5 3.73 -9.06 -5.10
CA ASN A 5 2.55 -8.92 -5.94
C ASN A 5 1.44 -9.79 -5.36
N VAL A 6 0.34 -9.17 -4.96
CA VAL A 6 -0.81 -9.87 -4.38
C VAL A 6 -2.10 -9.37 -5.02
N SER A 7 -3.10 -10.23 -5.03
CA SER A 7 -4.42 -9.86 -5.53
C SER A 7 -5.51 -10.54 -4.74
N VAL A 8 -6.69 -9.93 -4.71
CA VAL A 8 -7.86 -10.48 -4.04
C VAL A 8 -9.12 -10.00 -4.75
N SER A 9 -10.11 -10.85 -4.82
CA SER A 9 -11.44 -10.50 -5.34
C SER A 9 -12.35 -10.04 -4.23
N SER A 10 -13.17 -9.05 -4.52
CA SER A 10 -14.15 -8.50 -3.59
C SER A 10 -15.53 -8.47 -4.27
N GLN A 11 -16.58 -8.55 -3.47
CA GLN A 11 -17.94 -8.40 -3.96
C GLN A 11 -18.40 -6.94 -4.02
N VAL A 12 -17.51 -6.01 -3.62
CA VAL A 12 -17.79 -4.58 -3.64
C VAL A 12 -17.51 -4.03 -5.04
N GLU A 13 -18.41 -3.17 -5.53
CA GLU A 13 -18.22 -2.53 -6.84
C GLU A 13 -16.94 -1.68 -6.88
N PRO A 14 -16.31 -1.51 -8.06
CA PRO A 14 -15.03 -0.80 -8.16
C PRO A 14 -15.00 0.58 -7.51
N GLU A 15 -16.04 1.39 -7.69
CA GLU A 15 -16.08 2.73 -7.10
C GLU A 15 -16.12 2.70 -5.59
N ALA A 16 -16.94 1.81 -5.01
CA ALA A 16 -17.02 1.64 -3.57
C ALA A 16 -15.73 1.05 -3.02
N ALA A 17 -15.14 0.11 -3.74
CA ALA A 17 -13.86 -0.48 -3.38
C ALA A 17 -12.75 0.58 -3.34
N TRP A 18 -12.74 1.47 -4.34
CA TRP A 18 -11.77 2.56 -4.39
C TRP A 18 -11.90 3.50 -3.20
N LYS A 19 -13.14 3.84 -2.82
CA LYS A 19 -13.39 4.70 -1.66
C LYS A 19 -12.84 4.09 -0.38
N LEU A 20 -13.04 2.79 -0.19
CA LEU A 20 -12.51 2.10 0.98
C LEU A 20 -10.98 2.11 0.99
N ALA A 21 -10.37 1.82 -0.15
CA ALA A 21 -8.92 1.74 -0.28
C ALA A 21 -8.24 3.10 -0.14
N SER A 22 -8.89 4.18 -0.55
CA SER A 22 -8.32 5.52 -0.52
C SER A 22 -8.71 6.35 0.69
N ASP A 23 -9.52 5.81 1.60
CA ASP A 23 -9.93 6.51 2.81
C ASP A 23 -8.81 6.43 3.84
N LEU A 24 -8.06 7.51 3.97
CA LEU A 24 -6.87 7.57 4.84
C LEU A 24 -7.22 7.37 6.31
N ASP A 25 -8.41 7.79 6.74
CA ASP A 25 -8.83 7.65 8.13
C ASP A 25 -9.12 6.20 8.51
N ARG A 26 -9.28 5.33 7.52
CA ARG A 26 -9.61 3.93 7.75
C ARG A 26 -8.46 2.97 7.43
N PHE A 27 -7.26 3.48 7.16
CA PHE A 27 -6.10 2.65 6.83
C PHE A 27 -5.79 1.63 7.93
N ASP A 28 -5.98 1.99 9.19
CA ASP A 28 -5.74 1.08 10.32
C ASP A 28 -6.72 -0.09 10.38
N GLU A 29 -7.84 0.00 9.65
CA GLU A 29 -8.82 -1.09 9.63
C GLU A 29 -8.42 -2.24 8.72
N TRP A 30 -7.52 -2.00 7.76
CA TRP A 30 -7.15 -3.06 6.82
C TRP A 30 -5.65 -3.23 6.61
N MET A 31 -4.86 -2.18 6.68
CA MET A 31 -3.43 -2.25 6.42
C MET A 31 -2.66 -2.69 7.68
N THR A 32 -2.22 -3.94 7.71
CA THR A 32 -1.61 -4.54 8.90
C THR A 32 -0.28 -3.92 9.30
N ILE A 33 0.47 -3.41 8.34
CA ILE A 33 1.79 -2.81 8.62
C ILE A 33 1.71 -1.33 8.98
N PHE A 34 0.53 -0.73 8.88
CA PHE A 34 0.33 0.67 9.17
C PHE A 34 0.36 0.92 10.68
N ALA A 35 1.21 1.83 11.13
CA ALA A 35 1.39 2.15 12.55
C ALA A 35 1.14 3.64 12.85
N GLY A 36 0.38 4.32 12.01
CA GLY A 36 -0.06 5.68 12.22
C GLY A 36 0.50 6.70 11.24
N TRP A 37 -0.22 7.78 11.09
CA TRP A 37 0.24 8.91 10.26
C TRP A 37 1.24 9.75 11.04
N ARG A 38 2.20 10.32 10.31
CA ARG A 38 3.20 11.24 10.86
C ARG A 38 3.07 12.56 10.12
N GLY A 39 2.31 13.49 10.69
CA GLY A 39 2.10 14.80 10.10
C GLY A 39 0.71 14.96 9.53
N PRO A 40 0.45 16.08 8.86
CA PRO A 40 -0.88 16.37 8.33
C PRO A 40 -1.30 15.36 7.27
N VAL A 41 -2.59 15.03 7.28
CA VAL A 41 -3.20 14.12 6.30
C VAL A 41 -4.26 14.91 5.54
N PRO A 42 -4.19 14.96 4.19
CA PRO A 42 -5.19 15.68 3.41
C PRO A 42 -6.54 14.95 3.42
N ASP A 43 -7.61 15.69 3.18
CA ASP A 43 -8.95 15.12 3.08
C ASP A 43 -9.10 14.25 1.84
N THR A 44 -8.40 14.59 0.77
CA THR A 44 -8.44 13.85 -0.49
C THR A 44 -7.03 13.59 -1.00
N ILE A 45 -6.90 12.51 -1.78
CA ILE A 45 -5.64 12.15 -2.42
C ILE A 45 -5.70 12.55 -3.89
N GLU A 46 -4.61 13.10 -4.39
CA GLU A 46 -4.44 13.40 -5.82
C GLU A 46 -2.97 13.26 -6.19
N GLU A 47 -2.67 13.34 -7.48
CA GLU A 47 -1.29 13.29 -7.93
C GLU A 47 -0.50 14.43 -7.29
N GLY A 48 0.68 14.12 -6.77
CA GLY A 48 1.52 15.09 -6.07
C GLY A 48 1.30 15.15 -4.56
N THR A 49 0.26 14.51 -4.04
CA THR A 49 0.02 14.47 -2.59
C THR A 49 1.18 13.79 -1.87
N CYS A 50 1.64 14.43 -0.79
CA CYS A 50 2.71 13.91 0.06
C CYS A 50 2.18 13.64 1.45
N VAL A 51 2.43 12.45 1.97
CA VAL A 51 2.07 12.06 3.33
C VAL A 51 3.20 11.24 3.94
N SER A 52 3.24 11.17 5.25
CA SER A 52 4.23 10.36 5.96
C SER A 52 3.52 9.42 6.93
N SER A 53 3.95 8.18 6.96
CA SER A 53 3.38 7.18 7.86
C SER A 53 4.46 6.37 8.54
N CYS A 54 4.14 5.86 9.72
CA CYS A 54 4.99 4.88 10.38
C CYS A 54 4.57 3.50 9.89
N VAL A 55 5.55 2.70 9.48
CA VAL A 55 5.35 1.33 8.99
C VAL A 55 6.05 0.39 9.97
N LYS A 56 5.36 -0.67 10.37
CA LYS A 56 5.88 -1.66 11.29
C LYS A 56 5.81 -3.04 10.65
N VAL A 57 6.97 -3.70 10.58
CA VAL A 57 7.08 -5.06 10.05
C VAL A 57 7.93 -5.88 11.01
N LYS A 58 7.33 -6.89 11.66
CA LYS A 58 8.05 -7.81 12.56
C LYS A 58 8.89 -7.10 13.62
N GLY A 59 8.35 -6.02 14.23
CA GLY A 59 9.08 -5.28 15.27
C GLY A 59 9.98 -4.18 14.74
N PHE A 60 10.27 -4.16 13.46
CA PHE A 60 11.00 -3.06 12.84
C PHE A 60 10.03 -1.94 12.49
N ARG A 61 10.42 -0.72 12.82
CA ARG A 61 9.63 0.47 12.52
C ARG A 61 10.43 1.43 11.67
N ASN A 62 9.74 2.06 10.73
CA ASN A 62 10.34 3.09 9.89
C ASN A 62 9.27 4.12 9.54
N VAL A 63 9.68 5.37 9.41
CA VAL A 63 8.80 6.42 8.90
C VAL A 63 9.06 6.53 7.41
N ILE A 64 8.02 6.35 6.63
CA ILE A 64 8.10 6.41 5.17
C ILE A 64 7.43 7.69 4.70
N HIS A 65 8.14 8.46 3.88
CA HIS A 65 7.62 9.66 3.24
C HIS A 65 7.12 9.29 1.85
N TRP A 66 5.81 9.39 1.66
CA TRP A 66 5.15 8.96 0.43
C TRP A 66 4.80 10.14 -0.46
N LYS A 67 4.90 9.92 -1.76
CA LYS A 67 4.40 10.86 -2.75
C LYS A 67 3.56 10.09 -3.76
N VAL A 68 2.35 10.60 -4.01
CA VAL A 68 1.48 10.03 -5.04
C VAL A 68 2.00 10.46 -6.40
N THR A 69 2.48 9.50 -7.19
CA THR A 69 3.08 9.77 -8.51
C THR A 69 2.09 9.54 -9.64
N ARG A 70 1.03 8.79 -9.39
CA ARG A 70 -0.04 8.57 -10.34
C ARG A 70 -1.35 8.41 -9.60
N TYR A 71 -2.38 9.09 -10.06
CA TYR A 71 -3.71 8.98 -9.48
C TYR A 71 -4.75 8.93 -10.60
N ASP A 72 -5.35 7.76 -10.79
CA ASP A 72 -6.33 7.50 -11.84
C ASP A 72 -7.57 6.88 -11.19
N GLU A 73 -8.39 7.73 -10.57
CA GLU A 73 -9.60 7.28 -9.86
C GLU A 73 -10.65 6.80 -10.86
N PRO A 74 -11.29 5.69 -10.60
CA PRO A 74 -11.20 4.75 -9.49
C PRO A 74 -10.39 3.50 -9.85
N LYS A 75 -9.38 3.58 -10.68
CA LYS A 75 -8.70 2.43 -11.28
C LYS A 75 -7.33 2.13 -10.71
N ALA A 76 -6.50 3.17 -10.53
CA ALA A 76 -5.09 2.97 -10.19
C ALA A 76 -4.52 4.11 -9.38
N ILE A 77 -3.61 3.76 -8.47
CA ILE A 77 -2.80 4.73 -7.72
C ILE A 77 -1.38 4.19 -7.64
N GLU A 78 -0.40 5.07 -7.77
CA GLU A 78 0.99 4.72 -7.58
C GLU A 78 1.63 5.71 -6.61
N LEU A 79 2.39 5.17 -5.65
CA LEU A 79 3.09 5.96 -4.65
C LEU A 79 4.56 5.57 -4.64
N GLN A 80 5.42 6.55 -4.46
CA GLN A 80 6.82 6.32 -4.18
C GLN A 80 7.10 6.73 -2.74
N GLY A 81 7.78 5.85 -2.01
CA GLY A 81 8.12 6.07 -0.62
C GLY A 81 9.62 6.04 -0.39
N ARG A 82 10.08 6.84 0.57
CA ARG A 82 11.47 6.86 0.99
C ARG A 82 11.51 6.76 2.50
N GLY A 83 12.38 5.89 3.00
CA GLY A 83 12.58 5.68 4.41
C GLY A 83 14.00 5.83 4.84
N ARG A 84 14.23 5.65 6.14
CA ARG A 84 15.54 5.73 6.75
C ARG A 84 16.45 4.65 6.18
N GLY A 85 17.75 4.98 6.05
CA GLY A 85 18.75 4.03 5.56
C GLY A 85 18.78 3.87 4.04
N GLY A 86 18.23 4.82 3.29
CA GLY A 86 18.23 4.78 1.83
C GLY A 86 17.18 3.85 1.23
N ILE A 87 16.24 3.39 2.02
CA ILE A 87 15.15 2.51 1.58
C ILE A 87 14.25 3.26 0.60
N ARG A 88 13.91 2.59 -0.51
CA ARG A 88 12.99 3.09 -1.52
C ARG A 88 11.90 2.06 -1.79
N LEU A 89 10.69 2.55 -1.90
CA LEU A 89 9.51 1.72 -2.14
C LEU A 89 8.71 2.31 -3.30
N THR A 90 8.21 1.46 -4.17
CA THR A 90 7.21 1.86 -5.16
C THR A 90 6.01 0.95 -4.97
N VAL A 91 4.86 1.53 -4.67
CA VAL A 91 3.64 0.77 -4.41
C VAL A 91 2.61 1.17 -5.46
N ALA A 92 2.04 0.19 -6.13
CA ALA A 92 0.96 0.41 -7.08
C ALA A 92 -0.22 -0.46 -6.70
N MET A 93 -1.41 0.15 -6.70
CA MET A 93 -2.64 -0.59 -6.47
C MET A 93 -3.59 -0.32 -7.62
N THR A 94 -4.21 -1.37 -8.13
CA THR A 94 -5.23 -1.28 -9.15
C THR A 94 -6.52 -1.92 -8.65
N VAL A 95 -7.64 -1.33 -9.06
CA VAL A 95 -8.97 -1.88 -8.82
C VAL A 95 -9.59 -2.09 -10.20
N THR A 96 -9.91 -3.33 -10.51
CA THR A 96 -10.54 -3.66 -11.79
C THR A 96 -11.94 -4.17 -11.58
N ASP A 97 -12.80 -3.94 -12.57
CA ASP A 97 -14.16 -4.44 -12.54
C ASP A 97 -14.13 -5.95 -12.75
N ASP A 98 -14.76 -6.66 -11.85
CA ASP A 98 -14.91 -8.12 -11.90
C ASP A 98 -16.35 -8.43 -11.52
N HIS A 99 -17.25 -7.93 -12.38
CA HIS A 99 -18.69 -7.94 -12.13
C HIS A 99 -19.18 -9.29 -11.55
N PRO A 100 -19.96 -9.27 -10.44
CA PRO A 100 -20.60 -8.10 -9.80
C PRO A 100 -19.72 -7.32 -8.83
N GLY A 101 -18.48 -7.72 -8.62
CA GLY A 101 -17.55 -7.07 -7.70
C GLY A 101 -16.35 -6.46 -8.37
N SER A 102 -15.21 -6.54 -7.70
CA SER A 102 -13.96 -5.98 -8.17
C SER A 102 -12.78 -6.86 -7.76
N THR A 103 -11.63 -6.62 -8.39
CA THR A 103 -10.37 -7.26 -8.02
C THR A 103 -9.38 -6.18 -7.64
N PHE A 104 -8.82 -6.30 -6.43
CA PHE A 104 -7.69 -5.47 -5.98
C PHE A 104 -6.39 -6.18 -6.34
N ARG A 105 -5.46 -5.44 -6.93
CA ARG A 105 -4.11 -5.93 -7.14
C ARG A 105 -3.14 -4.91 -6.57
N LEU A 106 -2.23 -5.38 -5.74
CA LEU A 106 -1.21 -4.54 -5.15
C LEU A 106 0.16 -5.08 -5.49
N THR A 107 1.02 -4.21 -6.01
CA THR A 107 2.42 -4.52 -6.33
C THR A 107 3.30 -3.56 -5.56
N ALA A 108 4.32 -4.09 -4.89
CA ALA A 108 5.29 -3.29 -4.17
C ALA A 108 6.69 -3.69 -4.61
N ASP A 109 7.49 -2.71 -5.03
CA ASP A 109 8.91 -2.89 -5.33
C ASP A 109 9.73 -2.30 -4.20
N LEU A 110 10.64 -3.11 -3.66
CA LEU A 110 11.49 -2.76 -2.53
C LEU A 110 12.94 -2.68 -2.98
N GLY A 111 13.62 -1.61 -2.62
CA GLY A 111 15.03 -1.45 -2.98
C GLY A 111 15.72 -0.39 -2.16
N GLY A 112 17.01 -0.21 -2.43
CA GLY A 112 17.84 0.78 -1.77
C GLY A 112 18.26 0.37 -0.37
N GLY A 113 19.41 0.87 0.07
CA GLY A 113 19.96 0.57 1.39
C GLY A 113 20.08 -0.92 1.63
N LEU A 114 19.63 -1.39 2.77
CA LEU A 114 19.66 -2.81 3.15
C LEU A 114 18.77 -3.69 2.27
N LEU A 115 17.81 -3.10 1.57
CA LEU A 115 16.87 -3.86 0.75
C LEU A 115 17.41 -4.19 -0.64
N SER A 116 18.60 -3.68 -1.00
CA SER A 116 19.19 -3.92 -2.31
C SER A 116 19.96 -5.25 -2.40
N GLY A 117 20.15 -5.94 -1.27
CA GLY A 117 20.85 -7.23 -1.20
C GLY A 117 19.94 -8.38 -0.84
N PRO A 118 20.53 -9.50 -0.33
CA PRO A 118 19.75 -10.67 0.08
C PRO A 118 18.68 -10.38 1.13
N VAL A 119 18.93 -9.37 1.98
CA VAL A 119 17.99 -8.95 3.03
C VAL A 119 16.68 -8.49 2.41
N GLY A 120 16.73 -7.84 1.22
CA GLY A 120 15.52 -7.41 0.52
C GLY A 120 14.60 -8.56 0.18
N GLY A 121 15.16 -9.69 -0.24
CA GLY A 121 14.39 -10.89 -0.54
C GLY A 121 13.70 -11.47 0.69
N LEU A 122 14.38 -11.45 1.83
CA LEU A 122 13.78 -11.91 3.09
C LEU A 122 12.66 -10.98 3.54
N VAL A 123 12.87 -9.69 3.46
CA VAL A 123 11.86 -8.69 3.84
C VAL A 123 10.64 -8.84 2.93
N ALA A 124 10.84 -9.01 1.62
CA ALA A 124 9.74 -9.18 0.68
C ALA A 124 8.92 -10.43 1.00
N ARG A 125 9.58 -11.52 1.40
CA ARG A 125 8.90 -12.77 1.77
C ARG A 125 8.01 -12.56 2.99
N VAL A 126 8.50 -11.86 4.00
CA VAL A 126 7.74 -11.53 5.20
C VAL A 126 6.59 -10.58 4.86
N LEU A 127 6.89 -9.53 4.09
CA LEU A 127 5.90 -8.53 3.71
C LEU A 127 4.76 -9.11 2.86
N ARG A 128 5.07 -10.09 2.03
CA ARG A 128 4.05 -10.70 1.16
C ARG A 128 2.86 -11.22 1.99
N SER A 129 3.15 -11.87 3.10
CA SER A 129 2.11 -12.37 3.99
C SER A 129 1.29 -11.22 4.59
N ASP A 130 1.96 -10.17 5.06
CA ASP A 130 1.28 -9.01 5.65
C ASP A 130 0.47 -8.24 4.60
N VAL A 131 1.01 -8.09 3.40
CA VAL A 131 0.32 -7.40 2.31
C VAL A 131 -0.90 -8.21 1.86
N GLN A 132 -0.76 -9.53 1.74
CA GLN A 132 -1.90 -10.39 1.40
C GLN A 132 -3.00 -10.27 2.45
N LYS A 133 -2.62 -10.29 3.71
CA LYS A 133 -3.58 -10.13 4.81
C LYS A 133 -4.26 -8.76 4.75
N SER A 134 -3.51 -7.72 4.40
CA SER A 134 -4.06 -6.37 4.27
C SER A 134 -5.11 -6.29 3.16
N VAL A 135 -4.83 -6.83 1.97
CA VAL A 135 -5.82 -6.80 0.89
C VAL A 135 -7.01 -7.71 1.17
N ASP A 136 -6.80 -8.82 1.88
CA ASP A 136 -7.91 -9.67 2.31
C ASP A 136 -8.81 -8.90 3.28
N ASN A 137 -8.23 -8.15 4.22
CA ASN A 137 -8.99 -7.30 5.13
C ASN A 137 -9.76 -6.24 4.38
N LEU A 138 -9.11 -5.60 3.39
CA LEU A 138 -9.75 -4.57 2.57
C LEU A 138 -10.94 -5.13 1.81
N ALA A 139 -10.81 -6.32 1.24
CA ALA A 139 -11.90 -6.98 0.51
C ALA A 139 -13.09 -7.31 1.40
N SER A 140 -12.87 -7.48 2.70
CA SER A 140 -13.92 -7.77 3.69
C SER A 140 -14.51 -6.52 4.32
N LEU A 141 -13.91 -5.36 4.08
CA LEU A 141 -14.34 -4.10 4.66
C LEU A 141 -15.65 -3.62 4.03
N ARG A 142 -16.54 -3.07 4.84
CA ARG A 142 -17.85 -2.56 4.40
C ARG A 142 -18.04 -1.10 4.80
#